data_bf2fd86ceb8cb7e95c61f731a2175e70
#
_entry.id   bf2fd86ceb8cb7e95c61f731a2175e70
#
_cell.length_a   1.000
_cell.length_b   1.000
_cell.length_c   1.000
_cell.angle_alpha   90.00
_cell.angle_beta   90.00
_cell.angle_gamma   90.00
#
_symmetry.space_group_name_H-M   'P 1'
#
loop_
_entity.id
_entity.type
_entity.pdbx_description
1 polymer ?
#
loop_
_entity_poly.entity_id
_entity_poly.type
_entity_poly.pdbx_seq_one_letter_code
_entity_poly.pdbx_strand_id
1 'polypeptide(L)'
;MQKFKSVEELINQLKPDKPVYCIRKNSILSASNYFQKKFPGKVLFAVKTNPNAEVIKTLIKSGIEQFDVASVEEIKSVRKFSQSAKCSFMHTVKSKESISEAYFKYGIKTFALDTKDELIKIMESTAKAKDLELFVRVAVSNEHAEIDLSKKFGAISSEAIGLFRLVKQHSNK
;
A
#
# COMPACT_ATOMS: atom_id res chain seq x y z
N MET A 1 -1.92 7.39 -25.07
CA MET A 1 -2.84 6.24 -24.89
C MET A 1 -4.05 6.48 -25.78
N GLN A 2 -4.36 5.55 -26.68
CA GLN A 2 -5.55 5.62 -27.54
C GLN A 2 -6.83 5.44 -26.71
N LYS A 3 -7.93 6.06 -27.17
CA LYS A 3 -9.23 5.98 -26.51
C LYS A 3 -10.22 5.34 -27.45
N PHE A 4 -11.01 4.41 -26.94
CA PHE A 4 -12.06 3.69 -27.65
C PHE A 4 -13.34 3.80 -26.83
N LYS A 5 -14.49 3.84 -27.52
CA LYS A 5 -15.81 3.89 -26.85
C LYS A 5 -16.21 2.52 -26.30
N SER A 6 -15.77 1.45 -26.97
CA SER A 6 -16.05 0.07 -26.56
C SER A 6 -14.89 -0.86 -26.88
N VAL A 7 -14.96 -2.11 -26.38
CA VAL A 7 -14.02 -3.18 -26.71
C VAL A 7 -14.17 -3.60 -28.18
N GLU A 8 -15.38 -3.63 -28.70
CA GLU A 8 -15.69 -3.94 -30.10
C GLU A 8 -15.04 -2.92 -31.04
N GLU A 9 -15.15 -1.63 -30.72
CA GLU A 9 -14.47 -0.58 -31.48
C GLU A 9 -12.95 -0.77 -31.47
N LEU A 10 -12.36 -1.10 -30.31
CA LEU A 10 -10.94 -1.38 -30.19
C LEU A 10 -10.53 -2.56 -31.08
N ILE A 11 -11.26 -3.67 -31.02
CA ILE A 11 -10.97 -4.87 -31.81
C ILE A 11 -11.06 -4.57 -33.31
N ASN A 12 -12.12 -3.88 -33.74
CA ASN A 12 -12.34 -3.56 -35.15
C ASN A 12 -11.28 -2.62 -35.71
N GLN A 13 -10.81 -1.65 -34.91
CA GLN A 13 -9.81 -0.67 -35.37
C GLN A 13 -8.37 -1.21 -35.28
N LEU A 14 -8.00 -1.87 -34.16
CA LEU A 14 -6.62 -2.30 -33.95
C LEU A 14 -6.33 -3.69 -34.51
N LYS A 15 -7.36 -4.56 -34.60
CA LYS A 15 -7.19 -5.99 -34.97
C LYS A 15 -5.98 -6.61 -34.30
N PRO A 16 -5.91 -6.55 -32.93
CA PRO A 16 -4.70 -6.89 -32.21
C PRO A 16 -4.40 -8.39 -32.33
N ASP A 17 -3.15 -8.70 -32.61
CA ASP A 17 -2.60 -10.07 -32.60
C ASP A 17 -2.03 -10.50 -31.24
N LYS A 18 -2.02 -9.57 -30.28
CA LYS A 18 -1.53 -9.76 -28.90
C LYS A 18 -2.55 -9.28 -27.88
N PRO A 19 -2.49 -9.77 -26.62
CA PRO A 19 -3.33 -9.28 -25.55
C PRO A 19 -3.21 -7.76 -25.36
N VAL A 20 -4.35 -7.09 -25.18
CA VAL A 20 -4.43 -5.64 -24.97
C VAL A 20 -4.93 -5.35 -23.57
N TYR A 21 -4.21 -4.50 -22.86
CA TYR A 21 -4.61 -4.05 -21.54
C TYR A 21 -5.52 -2.82 -21.63
N CYS A 22 -6.77 -2.99 -21.20
CA CYS A 22 -7.79 -1.95 -21.25
C CYS A 22 -8.05 -1.34 -19.88
N ILE A 23 -7.92 -0.01 -19.75
CA ILE A 23 -8.21 0.72 -18.50
C ILE A 23 -9.53 1.47 -18.64
N ARG A 24 -10.50 1.12 -17.79
CA ARG A 24 -11.81 1.81 -17.71
C ARG A 24 -11.81 2.84 -16.58
N LYS A 25 -11.47 4.08 -16.89
CA LYS A 25 -11.38 5.15 -15.88
C LYS A 25 -12.67 5.36 -15.09
N ASN A 26 -13.81 5.31 -15.75
CA ASN A 26 -15.10 5.49 -15.08
C ASN A 26 -15.38 4.40 -14.03
N SER A 27 -14.98 3.16 -14.29
CA SER A 27 -15.12 2.07 -13.31
C SER A 27 -14.23 2.31 -12.08
N ILE A 28 -13.00 2.81 -12.29
CA ILE A 28 -12.08 3.17 -11.19
C ILE A 28 -12.69 4.32 -10.37
N LEU A 29 -13.20 5.36 -11.01
CA LEU A 29 -13.84 6.49 -10.34
C LEU A 29 -15.07 6.05 -9.54
N SER A 30 -15.93 5.22 -10.13
CA SER A 30 -17.12 4.69 -9.45
C SER A 30 -16.77 3.86 -8.22
N ALA A 31 -15.81 2.96 -8.34
CA ALA A 31 -15.33 2.15 -7.21
C ALA A 31 -14.71 3.03 -6.11
N SER A 32 -13.84 3.97 -6.48
CA SER A 32 -13.23 4.91 -5.53
C SER A 32 -14.28 5.72 -4.77
N ASN A 33 -15.25 6.30 -5.48
CA ASN A 33 -16.34 7.07 -4.89
C ASN A 33 -17.22 6.21 -3.97
N TYR A 34 -17.47 4.96 -4.35
CA TYR A 34 -18.24 4.03 -3.53
C TYR A 34 -17.55 3.79 -2.19
N PHE A 35 -16.25 3.42 -2.20
CA PHE A 35 -15.50 3.17 -0.97
C PHE A 35 -15.40 4.43 -0.11
N GLN A 36 -15.07 5.58 -0.67
CA GLN A 36 -14.97 6.84 0.08
C GLN A 36 -16.29 7.25 0.76
N LYS A 37 -17.45 6.93 0.13
CA LYS A 37 -18.77 7.27 0.68
C LYS A 37 -19.28 6.24 1.69
N LYS A 38 -18.95 4.97 1.52
CA LYS A 38 -19.55 3.86 2.28
C LYS A 38 -18.68 3.32 3.37
N PHE A 39 -17.35 3.41 3.25
CA PHE A 39 -16.44 2.92 4.26
C PHE A 39 -16.32 3.95 5.41
N PRO A 40 -16.61 3.57 6.66
CA PRO A 40 -16.58 4.49 7.81
C PRO A 40 -15.15 4.66 8.35
N GLY A 41 -14.19 4.95 7.47
CA GLY A 41 -12.78 5.07 7.82
C GLY A 41 -11.95 5.65 6.68
N LYS A 42 -10.65 5.63 6.83
CA LYS A 42 -9.71 6.08 5.80
C LYS A 42 -9.50 4.99 4.76
N VAL A 43 -9.63 5.34 3.49
CA VAL A 43 -9.41 4.42 2.37
C VAL A 43 -7.96 4.56 1.90
N LEU A 44 -7.20 3.47 1.96
CA LEU A 44 -5.87 3.38 1.39
C LEU A 44 -5.92 2.47 0.15
N PHE A 45 -5.35 2.94 -0.95
CA PHE A 45 -5.22 2.10 -2.14
C PHE A 45 -3.91 1.30 -2.08
N ALA A 46 -4.02 -0.03 -2.14
CA ALA A 46 -2.87 -0.92 -2.19
C ALA A 46 -2.25 -0.92 -3.60
N VAL A 47 -1.11 -0.24 -3.77
CA VAL A 47 -0.47 0.00 -5.08
C VAL A 47 -0.13 -1.31 -5.79
N LYS A 48 0.32 -2.34 -5.05
CA LYS A 48 0.64 -3.67 -5.59
C LYS A 48 -0.48 -4.33 -6.40
N THR A 49 -1.74 -3.96 -6.15
CA THR A 49 -2.89 -4.55 -6.85
C THR A 49 -2.99 -4.06 -8.29
N ASN A 50 -2.63 -2.80 -8.54
CA ASN A 50 -2.51 -2.25 -9.88
C ASN A 50 -1.62 -1.00 -9.89
N PRO A 51 -0.31 -1.14 -10.12
CA PRO A 51 0.65 -0.04 -10.11
C PRO A 51 0.63 0.82 -11.38
N ASN A 52 -0.32 0.59 -12.29
CA ASN A 52 -0.38 1.34 -13.54
C ASN A 52 -0.55 2.84 -13.28
N ALA A 53 0.25 3.66 -13.97
CA ALA A 53 0.27 5.11 -13.84
C ALA A 53 -1.10 5.78 -14.03
N GLU A 54 -1.91 5.30 -14.97
CA GLU A 54 -3.24 5.85 -15.22
C GLU A 54 -4.25 5.48 -14.12
N VAL A 55 -4.07 4.34 -13.47
CA VAL A 55 -4.88 3.95 -12.30
C VAL A 55 -4.55 4.87 -11.14
N ILE A 56 -3.26 5.02 -10.78
CA ILE A 56 -2.80 5.91 -9.69
C ILE A 56 -3.27 7.34 -9.93
N LYS A 57 -3.06 7.90 -11.14
CA LYS A 57 -3.55 9.24 -11.50
C LYS A 57 -5.05 9.39 -11.35
N THR A 58 -5.81 8.37 -11.75
CA THR A 58 -7.28 8.43 -11.70
C THR A 58 -7.76 8.39 -10.25
N LEU A 59 -7.14 7.57 -9.40
CA LEU A 59 -7.44 7.50 -7.96
C LEU A 59 -7.11 8.82 -7.25
N ILE A 60 -5.94 9.42 -7.50
CA ILE A 60 -5.58 10.73 -6.95
C ILE A 60 -6.63 11.79 -7.35
N LYS A 61 -7.02 11.82 -8.63
CA LYS A 61 -8.06 12.74 -9.11
C LYS A 61 -9.43 12.51 -8.50
N SER A 62 -9.72 11.28 -8.04
CA SER A 62 -10.98 10.96 -7.34
C SER A 62 -10.95 11.29 -5.84
N GLY A 63 -9.84 11.83 -5.32
CA GLY A 63 -9.71 12.20 -3.92
C GLY A 63 -9.07 11.13 -3.02
N ILE A 64 -8.51 10.06 -3.58
CA ILE A 64 -7.69 9.12 -2.81
C ILE A 64 -6.35 9.79 -2.50
N GLU A 65 -6.09 10.03 -1.22
CA GLU A 65 -4.89 10.70 -0.71
C GLU A 65 -3.94 9.75 0.00
N GLN A 66 -4.36 8.51 0.27
CA GLN A 66 -3.61 7.53 1.06
C GLN A 66 -3.35 6.25 0.26
N PHE A 67 -2.13 5.74 0.37
CA PHE A 67 -1.66 4.59 -0.38
C PHE A 67 -0.95 3.60 0.54
N ASP A 68 -1.32 2.32 0.44
CA ASP A 68 -0.56 1.20 0.99
C ASP A 68 0.51 0.82 -0.03
N VAL A 69 1.77 0.91 0.37
CA VAL A 69 2.93 0.62 -0.46
C VAL A 69 3.75 -0.53 0.12
N ALA A 70 4.25 -1.40 -0.73
CA ALA A 70 5.04 -2.55 -0.37
C ALA A 70 6.53 -2.43 -0.77
N SER A 71 6.92 -1.36 -1.44
CA SER A 71 8.30 -1.13 -1.88
C SER A 71 8.59 0.36 -2.10
N VAL A 72 9.88 0.70 -2.19
CA VAL A 72 10.31 2.06 -2.55
C VAL A 72 9.87 2.42 -3.97
N GLU A 73 9.83 1.46 -4.89
CA GLU A 73 9.37 1.70 -6.26
C GLU A 73 7.88 2.08 -6.31
N GLU A 74 7.07 1.50 -5.42
CA GLU A 74 5.67 1.91 -5.29
C GLU A 74 5.55 3.33 -4.71
N ILE A 75 6.39 3.69 -3.73
CA ILE A 75 6.47 5.06 -3.20
C ILE A 75 6.80 6.03 -4.34
N LYS A 76 7.84 5.76 -5.13
CA LYS A 76 8.23 6.57 -6.29
C LYS A 76 7.09 6.72 -7.29
N SER A 77 6.35 5.64 -7.55
CA SER A 77 5.22 5.64 -8.48
C SER A 77 4.10 6.58 -8.03
N VAL A 78 3.78 6.60 -6.73
CA VAL A 78 2.78 7.52 -6.16
C VAL A 78 3.31 8.95 -6.17
N ARG A 79 4.53 9.17 -5.68
CA ARG A 79 5.15 10.49 -5.58
C ARG A 79 5.34 11.20 -6.92
N LYS A 80 5.45 10.44 -8.02
CA LYS A 80 5.47 10.98 -9.39
C LYS A 80 4.21 11.80 -9.72
N PHE A 81 3.06 11.48 -9.11
CA PHE A 81 1.77 12.10 -9.41
C PHE A 81 1.19 12.94 -8.27
N SER A 82 1.65 12.73 -7.04
CA SER A 82 1.26 13.53 -5.88
C SER A 82 2.36 13.52 -4.83
N GLN A 83 2.98 14.66 -4.61
CA GLN A 83 3.99 14.84 -3.56
C GLN A 83 3.37 14.85 -2.15
N SER A 84 2.10 15.26 -2.03
CA SER A 84 1.37 15.33 -0.77
C SER A 84 0.68 14.02 -0.36
N ALA A 85 0.56 13.04 -1.27
CA ALA A 85 -0.09 11.78 -0.96
C ALA A 85 0.62 11.07 0.20
N LYS A 86 -0.16 10.58 1.17
CA LYS A 86 0.38 9.81 2.30
C LYS A 86 0.62 8.37 1.86
N CYS A 87 1.84 7.90 2.00
CA CYS A 87 2.17 6.50 1.78
C CYS A 87 2.46 5.84 3.12
N SER A 88 1.88 4.66 3.33
CA SER A 88 2.13 3.78 4.47
C SER A 88 2.87 2.55 3.97
N PHE A 89 4.06 2.27 4.50
CA PHE A 89 4.88 1.12 4.08
C PHE A 89 4.44 -0.13 4.84
N MET A 90 3.41 -0.80 4.29
CA MET A 90 2.67 -1.84 5.00
C MET A 90 3.20 -3.26 4.79
N HIS A 91 4.26 -3.46 3.99
CA HIS A 91 4.96 -4.74 3.96
C HIS A 91 5.72 -4.95 5.27
N THR A 92 5.54 -6.10 5.93
CA THR A 92 6.13 -6.38 7.24
C THR A 92 7.63 -6.68 7.20
N VAL A 93 8.19 -7.05 6.05
CA VAL A 93 9.63 -7.31 5.87
C VAL A 93 10.21 -6.31 4.87
N LYS A 94 11.19 -5.52 5.30
CA LYS A 94 11.81 -4.47 4.49
C LYS A 94 13.34 -4.49 4.65
N SER A 95 14.09 -4.10 3.61
CA SER A 95 15.54 -3.91 3.77
C SER A 95 15.85 -2.61 4.54
N LYS A 96 17.02 -2.54 5.18
CA LYS A 96 17.50 -1.33 5.89
C LYS A 96 17.55 -0.13 4.93
N GLU A 97 18.02 -0.33 3.71
CA GLU A 97 18.11 0.68 2.67
C GLU A 97 16.72 1.22 2.29
N SER A 98 15.75 0.30 2.11
CA SER A 98 14.37 0.68 1.77
C SER A 98 13.70 1.49 2.88
N ILE A 99 13.91 1.12 4.14
CA ILE A 99 13.38 1.86 5.29
C ILE A 99 14.02 3.26 5.34
N SER A 100 15.34 3.32 5.24
CA SER A 100 16.09 4.58 5.28
C SER A 100 15.70 5.51 4.13
N GLU A 101 15.65 5.00 2.88
CA GLU A 101 15.22 5.78 1.73
C GLU A 101 13.78 6.27 1.87
N ALA A 102 12.87 5.41 2.32
CA ALA A 102 11.47 5.77 2.55
C ALA A 102 11.33 6.90 3.58
N TYR A 103 12.03 6.80 4.70
CA TYR A 103 11.95 7.79 5.78
C TYR A 103 12.64 9.12 5.39
N PHE A 104 13.94 9.09 5.08
CA PHE A 104 14.71 10.32 4.90
C PHE A 104 14.44 11.02 3.57
N LYS A 105 14.20 10.29 2.49
CA LYS A 105 14.02 10.88 1.16
C LYS A 105 12.56 11.16 0.83
N TYR A 106 11.65 10.28 1.26
CA TYR A 106 10.22 10.38 0.91
C TYR A 106 9.33 10.81 2.06
N GLY A 107 9.86 10.98 3.29
CA GLY A 107 9.12 11.41 4.46
C GLY A 107 8.07 10.40 4.92
N ILE A 108 8.28 9.11 4.65
CA ILE A 108 7.38 8.06 5.12
C ILE A 108 7.62 7.82 6.61
N LYS A 109 6.56 7.96 7.39
CA LYS A 109 6.60 7.79 8.86
C LYS A 109 5.84 6.55 9.32
N THR A 110 5.00 5.99 8.46
CA THR A 110 4.12 4.86 8.76
C THR A 110 4.72 3.57 8.25
N PHE A 111 5.03 2.63 9.15
CA PHE A 111 5.61 1.32 8.82
C PHE A 111 4.85 0.20 9.52
N ALA A 112 4.62 -0.92 8.81
CA ALA A 112 4.13 -2.14 9.41
C ALA A 112 5.26 -3.09 9.79
N LEU A 113 5.03 -3.86 10.85
CA LEU A 113 5.95 -4.89 11.35
C LEU A 113 5.17 -6.06 11.96
N ASP A 114 5.79 -7.22 12.10
CA ASP A 114 5.21 -8.38 12.75
C ASP A 114 6.23 -9.15 13.62
N THR A 115 7.47 -8.65 13.72
CA THR A 115 8.52 -9.21 14.55
C THR A 115 9.29 -8.13 15.31
N LYS A 116 9.93 -8.53 16.42
CA LYS A 116 10.84 -7.64 17.18
C LYS A 116 12.05 -7.23 16.34
N ASP A 117 12.57 -8.12 15.52
CA ASP A 117 13.74 -7.83 14.68
C ASP A 117 13.44 -6.77 13.63
N GLU A 118 12.22 -6.81 13.06
CA GLU A 118 11.78 -5.76 12.15
C GLU A 118 11.63 -4.41 12.86
N LEU A 119 11.11 -4.39 14.10
CA LEU A 119 11.05 -3.17 14.91
C LEU A 119 12.45 -2.57 15.11
N ILE A 120 13.40 -3.39 15.56
CA ILE A 120 14.79 -2.95 15.77
C ILE A 120 15.37 -2.40 14.47
N LYS A 121 15.17 -3.09 13.37
CA LYS A 121 15.63 -2.67 12.05
C LYS A 121 15.04 -1.33 11.62
N ILE A 122 13.73 -1.12 11.83
CA ILE A 122 13.09 0.18 11.55
C ILE A 122 13.72 1.29 12.40
N MET A 123 13.88 1.06 13.71
CA MET A 123 14.47 2.05 14.62
C MET A 123 15.90 2.42 14.25
N GLU A 124 16.72 1.44 13.92
CA GLU A 124 18.12 1.67 13.48
C GLU A 124 18.17 2.43 12.15
N SER A 125 17.32 2.04 11.18
CA SER A 125 17.33 2.61 9.83
C SER A 125 16.71 4.02 9.75
N THR A 126 16.01 4.45 10.81
CA THR A 126 15.43 5.80 10.94
C THR A 126 16.13 6.66 12.00
N ALA A 127 17.36 6.30 12.40
CA ALA A 127 18.12 6.99 13.46
C ALA A 127 17.31 7.18 14.77
N LYS A 128 16.51 6.17 15.14
CA LYS A 128 15.64 6.16 16.33
C LYS A 128 14.64 7.33 16.34
N ALA A 129 14.08 7.64 15.19
CA ALA A 129 13.08 8.68 15.03
C ALA A 129 11.93 8.55 16.03
N LYS A 130 11.39 9.68 16.50
CA LYS A 130 10.29 9.73 17.47
C LYS A 130 8.93 10.00 16.85
N ASP A 131 8.88 10.29 15.57
CA ASP A 131 7.67 10.64 14.81
C ASP A 131 7.13 9.48 13.94
N LEU A 132 7.53 8.25 14.26
CA LEU A 132 7.06 7.05 13.58
C LEU A 132 5.65 6.67 14.00
N GLU A 133 4.86 6.22 13.03
CA GLU A 133 3.59 5.52 13.21
C GLU A 133 3.82 4.03 12.89
N LEU A 134 3.72 3.17 13.89
CA LEU A 134 4.05 1.76 13.77
C LEU A 134 2.79 0.89 13.87
N PHE A 135 2.57 0.06 12.86
CA PHE A 135 1.47 -0.89 12.78
C PHE A 135 1.96 -2.30 13.03
N VAL A 136 1.41 -2.96 14.05
CA VAL A 136 1.65 -4.39 14.27
C VAL A 136 0.67 -5.21 13.44
N ARG A 137 1.18 -5.98 12.50
CA ARG A 137 0.37 -6.93 11.75
C ARG A 137 0.13 -8.18 12.58
N VAL A 138 -1.13 -8.50 12.84
CA VAL A 138 -1.55 -9.70 13.56
C VAL A 138 -2.03 -10.76 12.56
N ALA A 139 -1.60 -12.00 12.75
CA ALA A 139 -2.11 -13.15 12.00
C ALA A 139 -3.54 -13.46 12.47
N VAL A 140 -4.48 -13.44 11.54
CA VAL A 140 -5.86 -13.85 11.78
C VAL A 140 -6.11 -15.13 11.00
N SER A 141 -6.51 -16.21 11.70
CA SER A 141 -6.89 -17.47 11.06
C SER A 141 -8.06 -17.24 10.11
N ASN A 142 -7.97 -17.79 8.91
CA ASN A 142 -9.04 -17.78 7.93
C ASN A 142 -9.25 -19.20 7.39
N GLU A 143 -9.92 -20.03 8.19
CA GLU A 143 -10.18 -21.44 7.89
C GLU A 143 -11.04 -21.64 6.62
N HIS A 144 -11.73 -20.60 6.16
CA HIS A 144 -12.58 -20.65 4.97
C HIS A 144 -11.90 -20.10 3.71
N ALA A 145 -10.64 -19.64 3.79
CA ALA A 145 -9.93 -19.16 2.62
C ALA A 145 -9.36 -20.33 1.80
N GLU A 146 -9.48 -20.25 0.47
CA GLU A 146 -8.81 -21.20 -0.43
C GLU A 146 -7.28 -21.21 -0.25
N ILE A 147 -6.70 -20.04 0.09
CA ILE A 147 -5.28 -19.89 0.41
C ILE A 147 -5.17 -19.21 1.79
N ASP A 148 -4.68 -19.96 2.77
CA ASP A 148 -4.42 -19.44 4.11
C ASP A 148 -3.12 -18.62 4.14
N LEU A 149 -3.26 -17.29 4.08
CA LEU A 149 -2.16 -16.34 4.16
C LEU A 149 -1.70 -16.05 5.60
N SER A 150 -2.41 -16.54 6.62
CA SER A 150 -2.07 -16.33 8.03
C SER A 150 -0.75 -16.99 8.42
N LYS A 151 -0.35 -18.02 7.69
CA LYS A 151 0.94 -18.74 7.89
C LYS A 151 2.16 -18.01 7.34
N LYS A 152 1.96 -16.95 6.54
CA LYS A 152 3.07 -16.26 5.87
C LYS A 152 3.54 -15.01 6.62
N PHE A 153 2.61 -14.22 7.15
CA PHE A 153 2.90 -12.96 7.82
C PHE A 153 1.93 -12.72 8.98
N GLY A 154 2.39 -11.90 9.92
CA GLY A 154 1.64 -11.46 11.07
C GLY A 154 2.10 -12.17 12.36
N ALA A 155 2.18 -11.41 13.45
CA ALA A 155 2.44 -11.95 14.77
C ALA A 155 1.25 -12.78 15.25
N ILE A 156 1.48 -13.90 15.91
CA ILE A 156 0.40 -14.64 16.60
C ILE A 156 -0.08 -13.84 17.80
N SER A 157 -1.32 -14.07 18.24
CA SER A 157 -1.97 -13.26 19.28
C SER A 157 -1.17 -13.15 20.58
N SER A 158 -0.49 -14.22 20.99
CA SER A 158 0.35 -14.24 22.19
C SER A 158 1.59 -13.35 22.07
N GLU A 159 2.20 -13.27 20.88
CA GLU A 159 3.38 -12.45 20.61
C GLU A 159 3.01 -10.99 20.34
N ALA A 160 1.85 -10.76 19.72
CA ALA A 160 1.37 -9.43 19.36
C ALA A 160 1.29 -8.49 20.57
N ILE A 161 0.85 -8.99 21.74
CA ILE A 161 0.77 -8.20 22.99
C ILE A 161 2.15 -7.69 23.40
N GLY A 162 3.15 -8.57 23.37
CA GLY A 162 4.55 -8.20 23.67
C GLY A 162 5.09 -7.17 22.69
N LEU A 163 4.78 -7.36 21.40
CA LEU A 163 5.20 -6.48 20.33
C LEU A 163 4.54 -5.10 20.42
N PHE A 164 3.24 -5.02 20.76
CA PHE A 164 2.55 -3.76 21.03
C PHE A 164 3.18 -2.97 22.18
N ARG A 165 3.57 -3.65 23.26
CA ARG A 165 4.26 -3.00 24.40
C ARG A 165 5.61 -2.41 23.97
N LEU A 166 6.39 -3.12 23.16
CA LEU A 166 7.65 -2.64 22.62
C LEU A 166 7.43 -1.45 21.67
N VAL A 167 6.47 -1.55 20.77
CA VAL A 167 6.12 -0.45 19.85
C VAL A 167 5.73 0.80 20.61
N LYS A 168 4.91 0.69 21.68
CA LYS A 168 4.50 1.82 22.51
C LYS A 168 5.68 2.58 23.16
N GLN A 169 6.80 1.91 23.42
CA GLN A 169 8.00 2.53 23.97
C GLN A 169 8.77 3.35 22.91
N HIS A 170 8.56 3.08 21.63
CA HIS A 170 9.32 3.64 20.52
C HIS A 170 8.50 4.49 19.54
N SER A 171 7.20 4.55 19.71
CA SER A 171 6.28 5.28 18.85
C SER A 171 5.46 6.29 19.67
N ASN A 172 5.12 7.41 19.07
CA ASN A 172 4.25 8.42 19.68
C ASN A 172 2.76 8.11 19.51
N LYS A 173 2.42 7.03 18.81
CA LYS A 173 1.04 6.56 18.57
C LYS A 173 0.93 5.05 18.66
#